data_2ce92d0d0b6987c5bf850584eed8ad3f
#
_entry.id   2ce92d0d0b6987c5bf850584eed8ad3f
#
_cell.length_a   1.000
_cell.length_b   1.000
_cell.length_c   1.000
_cell.angle_alpha   90.00
_cell.angle_beta   90.00
_cell.angle_gamma   90.00
#
_symmetry.space_group_name_H-M   'P 1'
#
loop_
_entity.id
_entity.type
_entity.pdbx_description
1 polymer ?
#
loop_
_entity_poly.entity_id
_entity_poly.type
_entity_poly.pdbx_seq_one_letter_code
_entity_poly.pdbx_strand_id
1 'polypeptide(L)' 'MTIQERLRYFREEYKTPLTQKELGLIFNKGQKAISRLETGEAHLQEDDIIAYCKYFGVSADFILGLTDCPNPK' A
#
# COMPACT_ATOMS: atom_id res chain seq x y z
N MET A 1 4.76 1.94 13.63
CA MET A 1 4.28 1.11 12.51
C MET A 1 5.29 1.15 11.38
N THR A 2 5.72 -0.01 10.90
CA THR A 2 6.66 -0.08 9.78
C THR A 2 5.92 0.26 8.46
N ILE A 3 6.70 0.46 7.39
CA ILE A 3 6.11 0.68 6.07
C ILE A 3 5.27 -0.54 5.68
N GLN A 4 5.77 -1.75 5.92
CA GLN A 4 5.08 -3.00 5.59
C GLN A 4 3.76 -3.13 6.35
N GLU A 5 3.76 -2.83 7.63
CA GLU A 5 2.54 -2.84 8.44
C GLU A 5 1.54 -1.80 7.94
N ARG A 6 2.04 -0.65 7.50
CA ARG A 6 1.19 0.42 6.97
C ARG A 6 0.52 0.02 5.65
N LEU A 7 1.25 -0.69 4.77
CA LEU A 7 0.67 -1.20 3.52
C LEU A 7 -0.45 -2.18 3.82
N ARG A 8 -0.25 -3.07 4.78
CA ARG A 8 -1.27 -4.02 5.21
C ARG A 8 -2.48 -3.31 5.81
N TYR A 9 -2.25 -2.28 6.61
CA TYR A 9 -3.31 -1.46 7.19
C TYR A 9 -4.18 -0.84 6.10
N PHE A 10 -3.58 -0.27 5.06
CA PHE A 10 -4.35 0.30 3.94
C PHE A 10 -5.24 -0.75 3.31
N ARG A 11 -4.72 -1.94 3.07
CA ARG A 11 -5.48 -3.00 2.43
C ARG A 11 -6.63 -3.50 3.31
N GLU A 12 -6.40 -3.66 4.59
CA GLU A 12 -7.35 -4.30 5.49
C GLU A 12 -8.34 -3.34 6.13
N GLU A 13 -7.93 -2.10 6.39
CA GLU A 13 -8.71 -1.24 7.28
C GLU A 13 -9.01 0.16 6.75
N TYR A 14 -8.25 0.68 5.80
CA TYR A 14 -8.35 2.08 5.43
C TYR A 14 -9.62 2.42 4.64
N LYS A 15 -9.98 1.56 3.71
CA LYS A 15 -11.21 1.67 2.93
C LYS A 15 -12.01 0.38 3.11
N THR A 16 -12.57 -0.15 2.02
CA THR A 16 -13.21 -1.45 2.04
C THR A 16 -12.13 -2.52 2.19
N PRO A 17 -12.27 -3.44 3.15
CA PRO A 17 -11.27 -4.51 3.31
C PRO A 17 -11.09 -5.31 2.03
N LEU A 18 -9.84 -5.55 1.67
CA LEU A 18 -9.48 -6.29 0.46
C LEU A 18 -8.57 -7.46 0.83
N THR A 19 -8.68 -8.55 0.08
CA THR A 19 -7.69 -9.62 0.17
C THR A 19 -6.45 -9.22 -0.64
N GLN A 20 -5.34 -9.89 -0.39
CA GLN A 20 -4.12 -9.67 -1.18
C GLN A 20 -4.38 -9.93 -2.66
N LYS A 21 -5.19 -10.94 -2.96
CA LYS A 21 -5.55 -11.28 -4.35
C LYS A 21 -6.33 -10.15 -5.01
N GLU A 22 -7.30 -9.58 -4.29
CA GLU A 22 -8.11 -8.48 -4.81
C GLU A 22 -7.25 -7.24 -5.08
N LEU A 23 -6.38 -6.88 -4.15
CA LEU A 23 -5.48 -5.75 -4.35
C LEU A 23 -4.51 -6.01 -5.49
N GLY A 24 -4.03 -7.23 -5.61
CA GLY A 24 -3.18 -7.62 -6.73
C GLY A 24 -3.85 -7.41 -8.07
N LEU A 25 -5.13 -7.75 -8.17
CA LEU A 25 -5.89 -7.52 -9.40
C LEU A 25 -6.04 -6.03 -9.69
N ILE A 26 -6.32 -5.23 -8.68
CA ILE A 26 -6.45 -3.77 -8.83
C ILE A 26 -5.15 -3.16 -9.33
N PHE A 27 -4.02 -3.61 -8.79
CA PHE A 27 -2.70 -3.09 -9.16
C PHE A 27 -2.08 -3.80 -10.38
N ASN A 28 -2.83 -4.72 -10.99
CA ASN A 28 -2.33 -5.52 -12.11
C ASN A 28 -1.06 -6.30 -11.73
N LYS A 29 -1.08 -6.89 -10.54
CA LYS A 29 -0.01 -7.70 -10.00
C LYS A 29 -0.58 -9.01 -9.45
N GLY A 30 0.28 -9.98 -9.19
CA GLY A 30 -0.15 -11.22 -8.54
C GLY A 30 -0.28 -11.05 -7.03
N GLN A 31 -1.02 -11.96 -6.40
CA GLN A 31 -1.15 -11.99 -4.95
C GLN A 31 0.21 -12.10 -4.25
N LYS A 32 1.13 -12.88 -4.81
CA LYS A 32 2.46 -13.05 -4.24
C LYS A 32 3.26 -11.74 -4.20
N ALA A 33 3.08 -10.89 -5.22
CA ALA A 33 3.73 -9.59 -5.25
C ALA A 33 3.25 -8.71 -4.10
N ILE A 34 1.95 -8.69 -3.84
CA ILE A 34 1.39 -7.93 -2.71
C ILE A 34 1.88 -8.51 -1.39
N SER A 35 1.88 -9.83 -1.25
CA SER A 35 2.37 -10.49 -0.04
C SER A 35 3.82 -10.11 0.26
N ARG A 36 4.67 -10.11 -0.76
CA ARG A 36 6.08 -9.78 -0.59
C ARG A 36 6.30 -8.32 -0.19
N LEU A 37 5.48 -7.42 -0.70
CA LEU A 37 5.53 -6.02 -0.28
C LEU A 37 5.14 -5.89 1.20
N GLU A 38 4.14 -6.63 1.63
CA GLU A 38 3.65 -6.55 3.02
C GLU A 38 4.56 -7.26 4.02
N THR A 39 5.37 -8.21 3.57
CA THR A 39 6.32 -8.90 4.46
C THR A 39 7.72 -8.29 4.44
N GLY A 40 7.99 -7.42 3.49
CA GLY A 40 9.31 -6.82 3.34
C GLY A 40 10.26 -7.62 2.46
N GLU A 41 9.81 -8.74 1.88
CA GLU A 41 10.64 -9.52 0.96
C GLU A 41 10.96 -8.75 -0.32
N ALA A 42 10.03 -7.89 -0.75
CA ALA A 42 10.23 -7.03 -1.92
C ALA A 42 10.27 -5.58 -1.47
N HIS A 43 11.16 -4.80 -2.07
CA HIS A 43 11.23 -3.37 -1.81
C HIS A 43 10.08 -2.67 -2.53
N LEU A 44 9.54 -1.64 -1.88
CA LEU A 44 8.49 -0.82 -2.45
C LEU A 44 9.09 0.04 -3.57
N GLN A 45 8.69 -0.23 -4.79
CA GLN A 45 9.16 0.49 -5.96
C GLN A 45 8.34 1.76 -6.18
N GLU A 46 8.84 2.65 -7.01
CA GLU A 46 8.15 3.89 -7.35
C GLU A 46 6.73 3.64 -7.85
N ASP A 47 6.56 2.66 -8.75
CA ASP A 47 5.26 2.32 -9.30
C ASP A 47 4.29 1.85 -8.22
N ASP A 48 4.79 1.12 -7.23
CA ASP A 48 3.98 0.64 -6.12
C ASP A 48 3.49 1.81 -5.27
N ILE A 49 4.38 2.75 -4.98
CA ILE A 49 4.03 3.93 -4.19
C ILE A 49 2.94 4.73 -4.91
N ILE A 50 3.09 4.93 -6.20
CA ILE A 50 2.11 5.65 -7.01
C ILE A 50 0.77 4.93 -6.99
N ALA A 51 0.76 3.60 -7.13
CA ALA A 51 -0.45 2.80 -7.13
C ALA A 51 -1.20 2.93 -5.80
N TYR A 52 -0.49 2.82 -4.68
CA TYR A 52 -1.09 2.98 -3.36
C TYR A 52 -1.65 4.39 -3.17
N CYS A 53 -0.88 5.42 -3.56
CA CYS A 53 -1.32 6.81 -3.44
C CYS A 53 -2.61 7.06 -4.23
N LYS A 54 -2.66 6.60 -5.46
CA LYS A 54 -3.81 6.82 -6.33
C LYS A 54 -5.05 6.06 -5.88
N TYR A 55 -4.87 4.79 -5.50
CA TYR A 55 -6.01 3.97 -5.12
C TYR A 55 -6.60 4.42 -3.78
N PHE A 56 -5.76 4.67 -2.79
CA PHE A 56 -6.21 5.02 -1.45
C PHE A 56 -6.40 6.52 -1.23
N GLY A 57 -5.96 7.35 -2.18
CA GLY A 57 -6.11 8.80 -2.06
C GLY A 57 -5.26 9.40 -0.95
N VAL A 58 -4.06 8.87 -0.75
CA VAL A 58 -3.14 9.32 0.30
C VAL A 58 -1.84 9.83 -0.30
N SER A 59 -1.07 10.58 0.49
CA SER A 59 0.22 11.08 0.05
C SER A 59 1.30 10.01 0.18
N ALA A 60 2.34 10.11 -0.62
CA ALA A 60 3.51 9.24 -0.52
C ALA A 60 4.17 9.39 0.86
N ASP A 61 4.21 10.59 1.41
CA ASP A 61 4.75 10.83 2.73
C ASP A 61 4.02 10.04 3.80
N PHE A 62 2.69 9.93 3.68
CA PHE A 62 1.91 9.14 4.62
C PHE A 62 2.21 7.65 4.49
N ILE A 63 2.33 7.15 3.27
CA ILE A 63 2.69 5.75 3.02
C ILE A 63 4.07 5.43 3.62
N LEU A 64 5.02 6.34 3.45
CA LEU A 64 6.39 6.16 3.92
C LEU A 64 6.58 6.48 5.40
N GLY A 65 5.53 6.97 6.06
CA GLY A 65 5.59 7.26 7.49
C GLY A 65 6.25 8.59 7.84
N LEU A 66 6.39 9.49 6.86
CA LEU A 66 7.00 10.80 7.07
C LEU A 66 6.03 11.84 7.63
N THR A 67 4.75 11.53 7.62
CA THR A 67 3.70 12.41 8.16
C THR A 67 2.56 11.56 8.68
N ASP A 68 1.81 12.08 9.65
CA ASP A 68 0.58 11.45 10.15
C ASP A 68 -0.66 11.92 9.40
N CYS A 69 -0.49 12.85 8.46
CA CYS A 69 -1.59 13.41 7.69
C CYS A 69 -1.72 12.67 6.36
N PRO A 70 -2.83 11.94 6.12
CA PRO A 70 -2.98 11.16 4.88
C PRO A 70 -3.28 12.00 3.66
N ASN A 71 -3.77 13.22 3.84
CA ASN A 71 -4.22 14.04 2.73
C ASN A 71 -3.03 14.64 1.98
N PRO A 72 -2.96 14.48 0.64
CA PRO A 72 -1.96 15.19 -0.14
C PRO A 72 -2.23 16.69 -0.07
N LYS A 73 -1.18 17.44 -0.10
CA LYS A 73 -1.30 18.89 -0.14
C LYS A 73 -1.40 19.38 -1.56
#